data_64b59f757c4c1759d73e51d14a5417f7
#
_entry.id   64b59f757c4c1759d73e51d14a5417f7
#
_cell.length_a   1.000
_cell.length_b   1.000
_cell.length_c   1.000
_cell.angle_alpha   90.00
_cell.angle_beta   90.00
_cell.angle_gamma   90.00
#
_symmetry.space_group_name_H-M   'P 1'
#
loop_
_entity.id
_entity.type
_entity.pdbx_description
1 polymer ?
#
loop_
_entity_poly.entity_id
_entity_poly.type
_entity_poly.pdbx_seq_one_letter_code
_entity_poly.pdbx_strand_id
1 'polypeptide(L)'
;MIGGLCKGKDLIVLKIGENVKDEDGYYTAFKHLTEYCLRFTDNVIVAGTYWKAPKKEEAMIRVARENNLKYVPLFWIYELYEEEVKAHVGDTIYNIKGKPYTIKTDFIITHPNNNGMKMIADEIFKIIML
;
A
#
# COMPACT_ATOMS: atom_id res chain seq x y z
N MET A 1 8.24 -11.74 14.49
CA MET A 1 8.12 -11.37 13.07
C MET A 1 6.79 -10.71 12.82
N ILE A 2 6.06 -11.08 11.76
CA ILE A 2 4.79 -10.38 11.48
C ILE A 2 3.77 -10.51 12.60
N GLY A 3 3.74 -11.63 13.29
CA GLY A 3 2.85 -11.83 14.43
C GLY A 3 3.08 -10.81 15.55
N GLY A 4 4.36 -10.43 15.79
CA GLY A 4 4.68 -9.39 16.74
C GLY A 4 4.24 -8.01 16.30
N LEU A 5 4.24 -7.75 14.97
CA LEU A 5 3.75 -6.49 14.41
C LEU A 5 2.23 -6.37 14.50
N CYS A 6 1.51 -7.48 14.38
CA CYS A 6 0.04 -7.48 14.36
C CYS A 6 -0.58 -7.55 15.75
N LYS A 7 0.11 -8.16 16.69
CA LYS A 7 -0.43 -8.42 18.03
C LYS A 7 -0.80 -7.13 18.75
N GLY A 8 -2.01 -7.08 19.31
CA GLY A 8 -2.50 -5.93 20.06
C GLY A 8 -2.90 -4.72 19.21
N LYS A 9 -3.01 -4.88 17.88
CA LYS A 9 -3.46 -3.81 17.01
C LYS A 9 -4.98 -3.86 16.83
N ASP A 10 -5.62 -2.69 16.84
CA ASP A 10 -7.06 -2.58 16.59
C ASP A 10 -7.38 -2.54 15.11
N LEU A 11 -6.43 -2.11 14.29
CA LEU A 11 -6.57 -1.98 12.84
C LEU A 11 -5.25 -2.35 12.18
N ILE A 12 -5.33 -3.13 11.11
CA ILE A 12 -4.18 -3.46 10.27
C ILE A 12 -4.50 -3.05 8.85
N VAL A 13 -3.61 -2.26 8.24
CA VAL A 13 -3.68 -1.91 6.82
C VAL A 13 -2.59 -2.69 6.09
N LEU A 14 -3.01 -3.58 5.18
CA LEU A 14 -2.09 -4.35 4.35
C LEU A 14 -1.90 -3.63 3.01
N LYS A 15 -0.74 -3.05 2.82
CA LYS A 15 -0.35 -2.40 1.57
C LYS A 15 0.97 -2.99 1.11
N ILE A 16 0.89 -4.15 0.48
CA ILE A 16 2.04 -4.93 0.04
C ILE A 16 1.79 -5.44 -1.37
N GLY A 17 2.61 -5.05 -2.32
CA GLY A 17 2.42 -5.54 -3.69
C GLY A 17 3.38 -4.96 -4.70
N GLU A 18 3.74 -3.69 -4.57
CA GLU A 18 4.54 -2.99 -5.58
C GLU A 18 5.87 -3.69 -5.86
N ASN A 19 6.52 -4.21 -4.83
CA ASN A 19 7.84 -4.81 -4.94
C ASN A 19 7.83 -6.34 -5.05
N VAL A 20 6.66 -6.96 -5.11
CA VAL A 20 6.54 -8.40 -5.25
C VAL A 20 6.67 -8.76 -6.72
N LYS A 21 7.67 -9.58 -7.07
CA LYS A 21 7.94 -9.96 -8.47
C LYS A 21 7.15 -11.18 -8.90
N ASP A 22 6.86 -12.11 -8.00
CA ASP A 22 6.13 -13.34 -8.31
C ASP A 22 4.63 -13.07 -8.32
N GLU A 23 4.09 -12.78 -9.50
CA GLU A 23 2.64 -12.54 -9.65
C GLU A 23 1.82 -13.82 -9.54
N ASP A 24 2.38 -14.95 -9.95
CA ASP A 24 1.65 -16.24 -9.93
C ASP A 24 1.45 -16.76 -8.51
N GLY A 25 2.44 -16.58 -7.65
CA GLY A 25 2.36 -16.98 -6.25
C GLY A 25 1.72 -15.94 -5.33
N TYR A 26 1.44 -14.76 -5.87
CA TYR A 26 1.01 -13.62 -5.04
C TYR A 26 -0.31 -13.88 -4.32
N TYR A 27 -1.30 -14.43 -5.00
CA TYR A 27 -2.60 -14.70 -4.37
C TYR A 27 -2.45 -15.60 -3.14
N THR A 28 -1.74 -16.70 -3.27
CA THR A 28 -1.57 -17.65 -2.16
C THR A 28 -0.81 -17.01 -0.99
N ALA A 29 0.28 -16.30 -1.29
CA ALA A 29 1.08 -15.63 -0.26
C ALA A 29 0.29 -14.53 0.44
N PHE A 30 -0.42 -13.71 -0.32
CA PHE A 30 -1.22 -12.61 0.23
C PHE A 30 -2.40 -13.15 1.05
N LYS A 31 -3.03 -14.21 0.60
CA LYS A 31 -4.10 -14.89 1.33
C LYS A 31 -3.60 -15.36 2.70
N HIS A 32 -2.46 -16.04 2.74
CA HIS A 32 -1.88 -16.54 3.99
C HIS A 32 -1.55 -15.40 4.95
N LEU A 33 -0.95 -14.32 4.42
CA LEU A 33 -0.64 -13.14 5.24
C LEU A 33 -1.90 -12.51 5.82
N THR A 34 -2.92 -12.34 5.00
CA THR A 34 -4.19 -11.74 5.43
C THR A 34 -4.87 -12.61 6.50
N GLU A 35 -4.94 -13.90 6.28
CA GLU A 35 -5.53 -14.84 7.26
C GLU A 35 -4.76 -14.83 8.58
N TYR A 36 -3.43 -14.71 8.50
CA TYR A 36 -2.61 -14.59 9.68
C TYR A 36 -2.92 -13.31 10.48
N CYS A 37 -3.06 -12.18 9.79
CA CYS A 37 -3.43 -10.92 10.44
C CYS A 37 -4.81 -10.98 11.09
N LEU A 38 -5.75 -11.68 10.46
CA LEU A 38 -7.11 -11.85 10.99
C LEU A 38 -7.17 -12.66 12.30
N ARG A 39 -6.09 -13.35 12.65
CA ARG A 39 -5.99 -14.01 13.95
C ARG A 39 -5.85 -13.02 15.11
N PHE A 40 -5.50 -11.78 14.83
CA PHE A 40 -5.23 -10.75 15.85
C PHE A 40 -6.29 -9.67 15.90
N THR A 41 -6.94 -9.38 14.78
CA THR A 41 -8.02 -8.39 14.70
C THR A 41 -8.91 -8.68 13.51
N ASP A 42 -10.20 -8.37 13.62
CA ASP A 42 -11.13 -8.43 12.49
C ASP A 42 -11.01 -7.19 11.59
N ASN A 43 -10.36 -6.14 12.07
CA ASN A 43 -10.22 -4.87 11.35
C ASN A 43 -8.98 -4.89 10.48
N VAL A 44 -9.10 -5.50 9.30
CA VAL A 44 -8.03 -5.53 8.29
C VAL A 44 -8.54 -4.85 7.03
N ILE A 45 -7.77 -3.91 6.52
CA ILE A 45 -8.05 -3.20 5.26
C ILE A 45 -6.97 -3.57 4.26
N VAL A 46 -7.38 -3.91 3.05
CA VAL A 46 -6.46 -4.21 1.94
C VAL A 46 -6.32 -2.96 1.08
N ALA A 47 -5.12 -2.41 1.00
CA ALA A 47 -4.81 -1.25 0.18
C ALA A 47 -4.09 -1.69 -1.09
N GLY A 48 -4.55 -1.20 -2.23
CA GLY A 48 -4.04 -1.56 -3.54
C GLY A 48 -2.66 -1.00 -3.85
N THR A 49 -2.17 -1.33 -5.03
CA THR A 49 -0.87 -0.84 -5.50
C THR A 49 -0.97 0.61 -5.95
N TYR A 50 0.14 1.35 -5.81
CA TYR A 50 0.24 2.73 -6.22
C TYR A 50 0.21 2.88 -7.75
N TRP A 51 0.85 1.96 -8.47
CA TRP A 51 0.74 1.89 -9.93
C TRP A 51 -0.09 0.69 -10.34
N LYS A 52 -0.59 0.72 -11.56
CA LYS A 52 -1.46 -0.33 -12.06
C LYS A 52 -0.74 -1.68 -12.13
N ALA A 53 -1.29 -2.66 -11.45
CA ALA A 53 -0.77 -4.04 -11.43
C ALA A 53 -1.97 -5.01 -11.43
N PRO A 54 -2.60 -5.23 -12.60
CA PRO A 54 -3.91 -5.90 -12.66
C PRO A 54 -3.98 -7.26 -11.98
N LYS A 55 -2.96 -8.10 -12.16
CA LYS A 55 -2.94 -9.44 -11.55
C LYS A 55 -2.87 -9.39 -10.03
N LYS A 56 -2.05 -8.50 -9.51
CA LYS A 56 -1.93 -8.33 -8.05
C LYS A 56 -3.19 -7.72 -7.46
N GLU A 57 -3.75 -6.73 -8.14
CA GLU A 57 -5.00 -6.10 -7.69
C GLU A 57 -6.16 -7.09 -7.70
N GLU A 58 -6.26 -7.93 -8.73
CA GLU A 58 -7.25 -8.98 -8.79
C GLU A 58 -7.11 -9.93 -7.59
N ALA A 59 -5.88 -10.33 -7.28
CA ALA A 59 -5.60 -11.19 -6.13
C ALA A 59 -5.98 -10.53 -4.81
N MET A 60 -5.65 -9.24 -4.64
CA MET A 60 -6.02 -8.47 -3.45
C MET A 60 -7.52 -8.37 -3.29
N ILE A 61 -8.23 -8.05 -4.36
CA ILE A 61 -9.69 -7.94 -4.36
C ILE A 61 -10.31 -9.29 -4.01
N ARG A 62 -9.78 -10.37 -4.58
CA ARG A 62 -10.27 -11.72 -4.30
C ARG A 62 -10.11 -12.09 -2.82
N VAL A 63 -8.93 -11.85 -2.25
CA VAL A 63 -8.67 -12.12 -0.83
C VAL A 63 -9.57 -11.27 0.06
N ALA A 64 -9.73 -9.99 -0.26
CA ALA A 64 -10.61 -9.09 0.49
C ALA A 64 -12.06 -9.59 0.45
N ARG A 65 -12.54 -9.99 -0.71
CA ARG A 65 -13.90 -10.52 -0.87
C ARG A 65 -14.10 -11.82 -0.09
N GLU A 66 -13.15 -12.73 -0.19
CA GLU A 66 -13.23 -14.03 0.50
C GLU A 66 -13.26 -13.89 2.02
N ASN A 67 -12.69 -12.81 2.54
CA ASN A 67 -12.61 -12.54 3.98
C ASN A 67 -13.52 -11.39 4.43
N ASN A 68 -14.38 -10.90 3.54
CA ASN A 68 -15.30 -9.80 3.82
C ASN A 68 -14.59 -8.55 4.33
N LEU A 69 -13.49 -8.20 3.69
CA LEU A 69 -12.67 -7.04 4.03
C LEU A 69 -12.86 -5.92 3.02
N LYS A 70 -12.56 -4.69 3.44
CA LYS A 70 -12.58 -3.53 2.55
C LYS A 70 -11.30 -3.50 1.73
N TYR A 71 -11.44 -3.15 0.44
CA TYR A 71 -10.33 -2.93 -0.49
C TYR A 71 -10.32 -1.47 -0.91
N VAL A 72 -9.13 -0.85 -0.86
CA VAL A 72 -8.95 0.54 -1.25
C VAL A 72 -8.13 0.59 -2.54
N PRO A 73 -8.73 0.92 -3.69
CA PRO A 73 -7.96 1.08 -4.93
C PRO A 73 -7.16 2.39 -4.87
N LEU A 74 -5.89 2.33 -5.24
CA LEU A 74 -4.99 3.48 -5.18
C LEU A 74 -4.30 3.80 -6.51
N PHE A 75 -4.32 2.88 -7.49
CA PHE A 75 -3.61 3.07 -8.76
C PHE A 75 -4.09 4.30 -9.54
N TRP A 76 -5.33 4.72 -9.34
CA TRP A 76 -5.91 5.87 -10.01
C TRP A 76 -5.18 7.18 -9.66
N ILE A 77 -4.56 7.24 -8.50
CA ILE A 77 -3.80 8.41 -8.05
C ILE A 77 -2.65 8.67 -9.02
N TYR A 78 -1.87 7.64 -9.30
CA TYR A 78 -0.77 7.74 -10.24
C TYR A 78 -1.28 8.01 -11.68
N GLU A 79 -2.32 7.31 -12.10
CA GLU A 79 -2.84 7.45 -13.46
C GLU A 79 -3.38 8.86 -13.75
N LEU A 80 -4.08 9.47 -12.78
CA LEU A 80 -4.70 10.78 -12.99
C LEU A 80 -3.80 11.96 -12.62
N TYR A 81 -2.88 11.77 -11.70
CA TYR A 81 -2.09 12.86 -11.12
C TYR A 81 -0.59 12.59 -11.17
N GLU A 82 -0.11 11.86 -12.17
CA GLU A 82 1.29 11.40 -12.25
C GLU A 82 2.30 12.49 -11.92
N GLU A 83 2.21 13.65 -12.59
CA GLU A 83 3.19 14.72 -12.41
C GLU A 83 3.15 15.34 -11.01
N GLU A 84 1.99 15.40 -10.39
CA GLU A 84 1.83 15.99 -9.06
C GLU A 84 2.25 15.03 -7.93
N VAL A 85 2.21 13.72 -8.16
CA VAL A 85 2.39 12.73 -7.10
C VAL A 85 3.67 11.92 -7.19
N LYS A 86 4.35 11.88 -8.37
CA LYS A 86 5.59 11.13 -8.49
C LYS A 86 6.77 11.93 -7.96
N ALA A 87 7.74 11.23 -7.39
CA ALA A 87 8.98 11.83 -6.96
C ALA A 87 9.85 12.19 -8.18
N HIS A 88 10.62 13.27 -8.11
CA HIS A 88 11.52 13.70 -9.16
C HIS A 88 12.95 13.81 -8.62
N VAL A 89 13.93 13.62 -9.51
CA VAL A 89 15.31 13.91 -9.17
C VAL A 89 15.41 15.40 -8.79
N GLY A 90 16.06 15.68 -7.67
CA GLY A 90 16.16 17.02 -7.12
C GLY A 90 15.17 17.32 -6.02
N ASP A 91 14.12 16.49 -5.85
CA ASP A 91 13.18 16.69 -4.75
C ASP A 91 13.87 16.43 -3.40
N THR A 92 13.43 17.15 -2.40
CA THR A 92 13.87 16.94 -1.02
C THR A 92 12.81 16.16 -0.25
N ILE A 93 13.23 15.07 0.37
CA ILE A 93 12.40 14.26 1.25
C ILE A 93 13.01 14.26 2.64
N TYR A 94 12.21 13.92 3.65
CA TYR A 94 12.66 13.94 5.03
C TYR A 94 12.48 12.56 5.66
N ASN A 95 13.48 12.10 6.41
CA ASN A 95 13.34 10.86 7.15
C ASN A 95 12.47 11.08 8.41
N ILE A 96 12.23 10.01 9.16
CA ILE A 96 11.40 10.06 10.38
C ILE A 96 11.94 11.03 11.43
N LYS A 97 13.24 11.33 11.40
CA LYS A 97 13.89 12.27 12.32
C LYS A 97 13.90 13.70 11.78
N GLY A 98 13.29 13.94 10.61
CA GLY A 98 13.28 15.26 9.98
C GLY A 98 14.54 15.62 9.22
N LYS A 99 15.48 14.67 9.03
CA LYS A 99 16.71 14.92 8.29
C LYS A 99 16.41 14.97 6.79
N PRO A 100 16.86 16.03 6.08
CA PRO A 100 16.61 16.15 4.64
C PRO A 100 17.48 15.18 3.82
N TYR A 101 16.90 14.75 2.70
CA TYR A 101 17.58 13.92 1.72
C TYR A 101 17.13 14.33 0.33
N THR A 102 18.09 14.60 -0.56
CA THR A 102 17.80 14.97 -1.95
C THR A 102 17.82 13.73 -2.84
N ILE A 103 16.78 13.55 -3.64
CA ILE A 103 16.69 12.46 -4.60
C ILE A 103 17.71 12.69 -5.71
N LYS A 104 18.66 11.75 -5.87
CA LYS A 104 19.76 11.87 -6.82
C LYS A 104 19.65 10.92 -8.01
N THR A 105 18.84 9.86 -7.91
CA THR A 105 18.72 8.84 -8.95
C THR A 105 17.30 8.74 -9.42
N ASP A 106 17.11 8.47 -10.70
CA ASP A 106 15.79 8.42 -11.33
C ASP A 106 15.05 7.09 -11.12
N PHE A 107 15.70 6.04 -10.61
CA PHE A 107 15.00 4.77 -10.43
C PHE A 107 13.91 4.82 -9.35
N ILE A 108 13.89 5.85 -8.50
CA ILE A 108 12.87 6.02 -7.48
C ILE A 108 11.77 6.99 -7.89
N ILE A 109 11.80 7.51 -9.11
CA ILE A 109 10.77 8.45 -9.59
C ILE A 109 9.38 7.81 -9.75
N THR A 110 9.31 6.49 -9.72
CA THR A 110 8.04 5.76 -9.71
C THR A 110 7.38 5.75 -8.33
N HIS A 111 8.11 6.14 -7.28
CA HIS A 111 7.54 6.21 -5.94
C HIS A 111 6.76 7.52 -5.75
N PRO A 112 5.75 7.51 -4.88
CA PRO A 112 5.00 8.73 -4.59
C PRO A 112 5.87 9.74 -3.84
N ASN A 113 5.68 11.03 -4.17
CA ASN A 113 6.23 12.12 -3.39
C ASN A 113 5.35 12.36 -2.14
N ASN A 114 5.63 13.43 -1.38
CA ASN A 114 4.85 13.75 -0.18
C ASN A 114 3.36 13.96 -0.47
N ASN A 115 3.06 14.60 -1.61
CA ASN A 115 1.68 14.82 -2.02
C ASN A 115 0.99 13.49 -2.37
N GLY A 116 1.69 12.61 -3.09
CA GLY A 116 1.18 11.27 -3.39
C GLY A 116 0.94 10.45 -2.14
N MET A 117 1.86 10.48 -1.18
CA MET A 117 1.70 9.79 0.10
C MET A 117 0.50 10.32 0.88
N LYS A 118 0.29 11.63 0.86
CA LYS A 118 -0.88 12.24 1.50
C LYS A 118 -2.18 11.76 0.86
N MET A 119 -2.24 11.72 -0.47
CA MET A 119 -3.43 11.26 -1.17
C MET A 119 -3.74 9.80 -0.85
N ILE A 120 -2.71 8.95 -0.80
CA ILE A 120 -2.85 7.55 -0.38
C ILE A 120 -3.42 7.45 1.04
N ALA A 121 -2.84 8.20 1.96
CA ALA A 121 -3.28 8.21 3.36
C ALA A 121 -4.72 8.70 3.49
N ASP A 122 -5.09 9.74 2.74
CA ASP A 122 -6.44 10.30 2.76
C ASP A 122 -7.48 9.27 2.27
N GLU A 123 -7.16 8.50 1.22
CA GLU A 123 -8.06 7.47 0.71
C GLU A 123 -8.25 6.33 1.70
N ILE A 124 -7.18 5.89 2.35
CA ILE A 124 -7.27 4.86 3.39
C ILE A 124 -8.08 5.38 4.57
N PHE A 125 -7.84 6.62 4.99
CA PHE A 125 -8.57 7.24 6.10
C PHE A 125 -10.07 7.32 5.83
N LYS A 126 -10.49 7.66 4.61
CA LYS A 126 -11.91 7.68 4.24
C LYS A 126 -12.59 6.33 4.49
N ILE A 127 -11.90 5.24 4.17
CA ILE A 127 -12.43 3.90 4.36
C ILE A 127 -12.53 3.54 5.85
N ILE A 128 -11.56 3.96 6.65
CA ILE A 128 -11.57 3.76 8.10
C ILE A 128 -12.77 4.45 8.74
N MET A 129 -13.12 5.63 8.24
CA MET A 129 -14.19 6.46 8.79
C MET A 129 -15.58 6.05 8.30
N LEU A 130 -15.69 5.12 7.37
CA LEU A 130 -16.98 4.56 6.98
C LEU A 130 -17.40 3.51 8.02
#